data_8384a06cbe7bc91c6101076b1018fcf8
#
_entry.id   8384a06cbe7bc91c6101076b1018fcf8
#
_cell.length_a   1.000
_cell.length_b   1.000
_cell.length_c   1.000
_cell.angle_alpha   90.00
_cell.angle_beta   90.00
_cell.angle_gamma   90.00
#
_symmetry.space_group_name_H-M   'P 1'
#
loop_
_entity.id
_entity.type
_entity.pdbx_description
1 polymer ?
#
loop_
_entity_poly.entity_id
_entity_poly.type
_entity_poly.pdbx_seq_one_letter_code
_entity_poly.pdbx_strand_id
1 'polypeptide(L)'
;MSPHIADYLDGNAAAGDLSKIFAVDVTTAQGQCANCGAIKRFAEAHLYMQAAGVVARCAVCDHILLRLVNARQRVFLDVRGLTYLRLDTA
;
A
#
# COMPACT_ATOMS: atom_id res chain seq x y z
N MET A 1 25.16 1.02 -9.67
CA MET A 1 24.07 0.38 -9.04
C MET A 1 22.85 0.40 -9.93
N SER A 2 22.14 -0.61 -9.89
CA SER A 2 21.07 -0.77 -10.81
C SER A 2 19.74 -0.70 -10.11
N PRO A 3 19.26 0.48 -9.90
CA PRO A 3 18.04 0.67 -9.11
C PRO A 3 16.83 -0.01 -9.71
N HIS A 4 16.85 -0.27 -10.98
CA HIS A 4 15.69 -0.88 -11.60
C HIS A 4 15.50 -2.33 -11.22
N ILE A 5 16.45 -2.92 -10.54
CA ILE A 5 16.25 -4.26 -10.03
C ILE A 5 15.04 -4.28 -9.13
N ALA A 6 14.84 -3.19 -8.41
CA ALA A 6 13.70 -3.05 -7.57
C ALA A 6 13.14 -1.66 -7.76
N ASP A 7 12.34 -1.51 -8.80
CA ASP A 7 11.67 -0.24 -9.05
C ASP A 7 10.62 0.05 -7.99
N TYR A 8 10.35 -0.92 -7.15
CA TYR A 8 9.38 -0.78 -6.09
C TYR A 8 10.00 -1.15 -4.76
N LEU A 9 9.34 -0.73 -3.69
CA LEU A 9 9.67 -1.12 -2.33
C LEU A 9 8.56 -2.06 -1.83
N ASP A 10 8.82 -2.80 -0.75
CA ASP A 10 7.75 -3.60 -0.18
C ASP A 10 6.84 -2.72 0.68
N GLY A 11 5.70 -3.29 1.10
CA GLY A 11 4.69 -2.54 1.84
C GLY A 11 5.17 -1.97 3.16
N ASN A 12 6.24 -2.51 3.73
CA ASN A 12 6.79 -1.97 4.97
C ASN A 12 7.31 -0.55 4.80
N ALA A 13 7.70 -0.18 3.58
CA ALA A 13 8.22 1.15 3.34
C ALA A 13 7.18 2.25 3.54
N ALA A 14 5.89 1.90 3.54
CA ALA A 14 4.82 2.87 3.73
C ALA A 14 4.41 3.03 5.18
N ALA A 15 5.03 2.30 6.11
CA ALA A 15 4.62 2.30 7.52
C ALA A 15 4.57 3.71 8.09
N GLY A 16 5.58 4.53 7.80
CA GLY A 16 5.62 5.89 8.31
C GLY A 16 4.48 6.77 7.79
N ASP A 17 4.23 6.69 6.48
CA ASP A 17 3.18 7.51 5.87
C ASP A 17 1.80 7.06 6.31
N LEU A 18 1.57 5.76 6.37
CA LEU A 18 0.27 5.23 6.71
C LEU A 18 -0.04 5.30 8.19
N SER A 19 0.99 5.37 9.05
CA SER A 19 0.78 5.53 10.49
C SER A 19 0.11 6.86 10.83
N LYS A 20 0.14 7.81 9.91
CA LYS A 20 -0.56 9.08 10.11
C LYS A 20 -2.06 8.94 9.95
N ILE A 21 -2.51 7.87 9.32
CA ILE A 21 -3.92 7.64 9.01
C ILE A 21 -4.49 6.55 9.88
N PHE A 22 -3.74 5.46 10.05
CA PHE A 22 -4.21 4.29 10.77
C PHE A 22 -3.58 4.25 12.15
N ALA A 23 -4.41 3.94 13.15
CA ALA A 23 -3.94 3.81 14.52
C ALA A 23 -3.17 2.50 14.74
N VAL A 24 -3.25 1.58 13.81
CA VAL A 24 -2.57 0.27 13.90
C VAL A 24 -1.51 0.17 12.81
N ASP A 25 -0.61 -0.78 12.98
CA ASP A 25 0.42 -1.03 11.97
C ASP A 25 -0.20 -1.69 10.76
N VAL A 26 -0.42 -0.91 9.71
CA VAL A 26 -1.09 -1.40 8.51
C VAL A 26 -0.26 -2.43 7.75
N THR A 27 1.05 -2.47 7.98
CA THR A 27 1.90 -3.42 7.26
C THR A 27 1.59 -4.86 7.63
N THR A 28 0.99 -5.10 8.79
CA THR A 28 0.58 -6.44 9.20
C THR A 28 -0.83 -6.79 8.74
N ALA A 29 -1.55 -5.83 8.18
CA ALA A 29 -2.90 -6.05 7.70
C ALA A 29 -2.91 -6.99 6.50
N GLN A 30 -4.05 -7.66 6.30
CA GLN A 30 -4.26 -8.46 5.10
C GLN A 30 -5.27 -7.76 4.20
N GLY A 31 -5.01 -7.79 2.90
CA GLY A 31 -5.93 -7.23 1.94
C GLY A 31 -6.20 -8.19 0.81
N GLN A 32 -7.33 -8.02 0.16
CA GLN A 32 -7.65 -8.80 -1.02
C GLN A 32 -7.67 -7.90 -2.24
N CYS A 33 -6.90 -8.29 -3.25
CA CYS A 33 -6.88 -7.57 -4.53
C CYS A 33 -8.25 -7.70 -5.20
N ALA A 34 -8.83 -6.58 -5.58
CA ALA A 34 -10.13 -6.57 -6.26
C ALA A 34 -10.04 -7.14 -7.67
N ASN A 35 -8.84 -7.19 -8.26
CA ASN A 35 -8.67 -7.67 -9.62
C ASN A 35 -8.42 -9.19 -9.67
N CYS A 36 -7.41 -9.68 -8.97
CA CYS A 36 -7.05 -11.10 -9.05
C CYS A 36 -7.53 -11.94 -7.87
N GLY A 37 -8.03 -11.31 -6.81
CA GLY A 37 -8.55 -12.01 -5.64
C GLY A 37 -7.48 -12.50 -4.67
N ALA A 38 -6.21 -12.26 -4.94
CA ALA A 38 -5.14 -12.70 -4.04
C ALA A 38 -5.27 -12.02 -2.68
N ILE A 39 -5.08 -12.80 -1.63
CA ILE A 39 -5.09 -12.28 -0.26
C ILE A 39 -3.66 -12.30 0.24
N LYS A 40 -3.14 -11.12 0.57
CA LYS A 40 -1.75 -10.94 0.96
C LYS A 40 -1.65 -9.95 2.09
N ARG A 41 -0.56 -10.04 2.86
CA ARG A 41 -0.26 -8.99 3.82
C ARG A 41 0.18 -7.74 3.06
N PHE A 42 -0.16 -6.59 3.59
CA PHE A 42 0.21 -5.33 2.94
C PHE A 42 1.72 -5.21 2.77
N ALA A 43 2.48 -5.76 3.71
CA ALA A 43 3.94 -5.74 3.62
C ALA A 43 4.47 -6.40 2.34
N GLU A 44 3.68 -7.26 1.71
CA GLU A 44 4.10 -7.94 0.49
C GLU A 44 3.78 -7.14 -0.78
N ALA A 45 3.02 -6.05 -0.67
CA ALA A 45 2.68 -5.23 -1.82
C ALA A 45 3.92 -4.56 -2.40
N HIS A 46 3.87 -4.25 -3.69
CA HIS A 46 4.93 -3.51 -4.36
C HIS A 46 4.60 -2.03 -4.30
N LEU A 47 5.45 -1.25 -3.67
CA LEU A 47 5.22 0.17 -3.48
C LEU A 47 6.08 1.00 -4.41
N TYR A 48 5.45 2.03 -4.95
CA TYR A 48 6.12 3.04 -5.74
C TYR A 48 5.98 4.35 -4.99
N MET A 49 7.09 4.79 -4.38
CA MET A 49 7.11 5.99 -3.56
C MET A 49 7.46 7.16 -4.45
N GLN A 50 6.68 8.20 -4.37
CA GLN A 50 6.92 9.43 -5.13
C GLN A 50 6.82 10.62 -4.20
N ALA A 51 7.28 11.78 -4.68
CA ALA A 51 7.31 12.97 -3.86
C ALA A 51 5.97 13.29 -3.20
N ALA A 52 4.88 13.08 -3.92
CA ALA A 52 3.55 13.45 -3.42
C ALA A 52 2.81 12.30 -2.77
N GLY A 53 3.34 11.08 -2.78
CA GLY A 53 2.59 10.00 -2.19
C GLY A 53 3.10 8.61 -2.51
N VAL A 54 2.19 7.65 -2.40
CA VAL A 54 2.51 6.23 -2.49
C VAL A 54 1.48 5.55 -3.38
N VAL A 55 1.95 4.64 -4.23
CA VAL A 55 1.09 3.73 -4.98
C VAL A 55 1.48 2.31 -4.59
N ALA A 56 0.51 1.53 -4.11
CA ALA A 56 0.72 0.13 -3.77
C ALA A 56 0.08 -0.74 -4.84
N ARG A 57 0.87 -1.68 -5.38
CA ARG A 57 0.38 -2.61 -6.40
C ARG A 57 0.42 -4.02 -5.88
N CYS A 58 -0.49 -4.84 -6.41
CA CYS A 58 -0.59 -6.24 -6.05
C CYS A 58 0.68 -6.98 -6.45
N ALA A 59 1.23 -7.77 -5.54
CA ALA A 59 2.43 -8.55 -5.82
C ALA A 59 2.18 -9.67 -6.83
N VAL A 60 0.92 -10.02 -7.07
CA VAL A 60 0.56 -11.10 -7.97
C VAL A 60 0.23 -10.61 -9.37
N CYS A 61 -0.66 -9.61 -9.48
CA CYS A 61 -1.14 -9.16 -10.78
C CYS A 61 -0.77 -7.72 -11.13
N ASP A 62 -0.08 -7.03 -10.23
CA ASP A 62 0.38 -5.66 -10.44
C ASP A 62 -0.74 -4.61 -10.52
N HIS A 63 -1.97 -4.99 -10.19
CA HIS A 63 -3.08 -4.06 -10.14
C HIS A 63 -2.87 -3.06 -9.01
N ILE A 64 -3.27 -1.81 -9.21
CA ILE A 64 -3.16 -0.81 -8.14
C ILE A 64 -4.15 -1.15 -7.03
N LEU A 65 -3.64 -1.34 -5.82
CA LEU A 65 -4.46 -1.64 -4.66
C LEU A 65 -4.87 -0.38 -3.94
N LEU A 66 -3.91 0.52 -3.73
CA LEU A 66 -4.08 1.67 -2.87
C LEU A 66 -3.23 2.81 -3.39
N ARG A 67 -3.75 4.01 -3.31
CA ARG A 67 -3.00 5.22 -3.62
C ARG A 67 -3.18 6.20 -2.49
N LEU A 68 -2.07 6.74 -2.02
CA LEU A 68 -2.10 7.80 -1.03
C LEU A 68 -1.45 9.03 -1.64
N VAL A 69 -2.13 10.15 -1.60
CA VAL A 69 -1.59 11.40 -2.12
C VAL A 69 -1.60 12.43 -1.00
N ASN A 70 -0.44 12.99 -0.73
CA ASN A 70 -0.28 14.04 0.26
C ASN A 70 -0.54 15.38 -0.40
N ALA A 71 -1.53 16.10 0.08
CA ALA A 71 -1.78 17.46 -0.33
C ALA A 71 -1.62 18.34 0.91
N ARG A 72 -1.55 19.65 0.70
CA ARG A 72 -1.42 20.56 1.82
C ARG A 72 -2.64 20.38 2.73
N GLN A 73 -2.41 20.06 3.97
CA GLN A 73 -3.45 19.94 5.01
C GLN A 73 -4.46 18.84 4.78
N ARG A 74 -4.22 17.91 3.84
CA ARG A 74 -5.11 16.77 3.64
C ARG A 74 -4.39 15.64 2.95
N VAL A 75 -4.96 14.48 3.09
CA VAL A 75 -4.46 13.26 2.44
C VAL A 75 -5.61 12.63 1.71
N PHE A 76 -5.37 12.26 0.45
CA PHE A 76 -6.32 11.46 -0.31
C PHE A 76 -5.90 10.02 -0.25
N LEU A 77 -6.81 9.15 0.15
CA LEU A 77 -6.57 7.72 0.22
C LEU A 77 -7.58 7.02 -0.68
N ASP A 78 -7.08 6.41 -1.74
CA ASP A 78 -7.90 5.68 -2.70
C ASP A 78 -7.61 4.20 -2.51
N VAL A 79 -8.61 3.45 -2.10
CA VAL A 79 -8.46 2.01 -1.83
C VAL A 79 -9.34 1.16 -2.75
N ARG A 80 -9.70 1.69 -3.91
CA ARG A 80 -10.61 0.99 -4.83
C ARG A 80 -10.05 -0.32 -5.35
N GLY A 81 -8.74 -0.49 -5.31
CA GLY A 81 -8.11 -1.73 -5.77
C GLY A 81 -8.18 -2.87 -4.76
N LEU A 82 -8.71 -2.62 -3.58
CA LEU A 82 -8.85 -3.61 -2.53
C LEU A 82 -10.32 -3.97 -2.35
N THR A 83 -10.63 -5.26 -2.28
CA THR A 83 -11.95 -5.71 -1.89
C THR A 83 -12.17 -5.45 -0.41
N TYR A 84 -11.13 -5.65 0.39
CA TYR A 84 -11.14 -5.32 1.81
C TYR A 84 -9.71 -5.16 2.31
N LEU A 85 -9.59 -4.54 3.46
CA LEU A 85 -8.34 -4.47 4.19
C LEU A 85 -8.66 -4.82 5.63
N ARG A 86 -8.09 -5.93 6.13
CA ARG A 86 -8.33 -6.39 7.48
C ARG A 86 -7.23 -5.89 8.40
N LEU A 87 -7.60 -5.12 9.38
CA LEU A 87 -6.69 -4.54 10.36
C LEU A 87 -6.90 -5.24 11.70
N ASP A 88 -5.83 -5.75 12.28
CA ASP A 88 -5.90 -6.35 13.60
C ASP A 88 -5.74 -5.24 14.62
N THR A 89 -6.72 -5.08 15.48
CA THR A 89 -6.74 -3.96 16.42
C THR A 89 -6.40 -4.38 17.85
N ALA A 90 -6.14 -5.62 18.08
CA ALA A 90 -5.75 -6.19 19.39
C ALA A 90 -6.23 -5.42 20.59
#